data_fdefc8ffda424f9f8ed433e61f98c41a
#
_entry.id   fdefc8ffda424f9f8ed433e61f98c41a
#
_cell.length_a   1.000
_cell.length_b   1.000
_cell.length_c   1.000
_cell.angle_alpha   90.00
_cell.angle_beta   90.00
_cell.angle_gamma   90.00
#
_symmetry.space_group_name_H-M   'P 1'
#
loop_
_entity.id
_entity.type
_entity.pdbx_description
1 polymer ?
#
loop_
_entity_poly.entity_id
_entity_poly.type
_entity_poly.pdbx_seq_one_letter_code
_entity_poly.pdbx_strand_id
1 'polypeptide(L)'
;MATPTMATKPRATAPAARMDPHTARRGMFVLEDGRNVVFTFFLLVFLFALWGFCNGMIDVMDKHFQEELHLNLAQSAWVQFAHYLGYFLMAIPAGWLAIKLGYKGGIIAGLLMVAAGGFWFIPASHIAQFWAFLLGVCIIAAGLTFLETIANPYTTVLGPPQYAATRINLAQSINGIGLLLGPIAGGAFFYSKNAAGISTGSERLWIPYAFIAVIVVILAIVFFFAPMPDIEMEDDYHVDESTPDTRRSIWSHPHFWMAVLAQFLYVAAQAGIFSFFINYMTSQVPPIPTSWHPPHAPASGFFAGWFETHRNGALGFSNKAASNLASLGFLCFLIGRFTGSAILKKFTPYKVLGWYSAAAVALCLLIFAKLGWVSVACVFLTYFFMSIMFPTIFALGIFGLGQSAKKASSFIVMAIMGGAVLPKVMGAVADRYDLSRGFIVPTLCFGFVAFYGFMWPRLSKAEGTVTVSTSGGH
;
A
#
# COMPACT_ATOMS: atom_id res chain seq x y z
N MET A 1 20.85 73.59 -11.60
CA MET A 1 20.55 72.86 -10.37
C MET A 1 20.37 71.39 -10.76
N ALA A 2 21.35 70.56 -10.48
CA ALA A 2 21.38 69.15 -10.84
C ALA A 2 21.03 68.32 -9.62
N THR A 3 20.01 67.46 -9.73
CA THR A 3 19.62 66.51 -8.72
C THR A 3 20.54 65.30 -8.70
N PRO A 4 20.99 64.81 -7.54
CA PRO A 4 21.88 63.68 -7.47
C PRO A 4 21.12 62.34 -7.59
N THR A 5 21.55 61.51 -8.50
CA THR A 5 21.12 60.12 -8.71
C THR A 5 21.57 59.26 -7.53
N MET A 6 20.61 58.69 -6.79
CA MET A 6 20.88 57.69 -5.73
C MET A 6 21.35 56.37 -6.38
N ALA A 7 22.59 56.00 -6.13
CA ALA A 7 23.14 54.70 -6.43
C ALA A 7 22.51 53.63 -5.52
N THR A 8 21.80 52.66 -6.11
CA THR A 8 21.29 51.47 -5.42
C THR A 8 22.46 50.54 -5.07
N LYS A 9 22.68 50.33 -3.78
CA LYS A 9 23.59 49.29 -3.29
C LYS A 9 23.18 47.90 -3.78
N PRO A 10 24.12 47.07 -4.24
CA PRO A 10 23.83 45.70 -4.60
C PRO A 10 23.40 44.94 -3.33
N ARG A 11 22.24 44.26 -3.43
CA ARG A 11 21.69 43.38 -2.41
C ARG A 11 22.66 42.21 -2.22
N ALA A 12 23.23 42.09 -1.04
CA ALA A 12 24.11 40.97 -0.68
C ALA A 12 23.35 39.67 -0.86
N THR A 13 23.81 38.79 -1.73
CA THR A 13 23.38 37.41 -1.84
C THR A 13 23.62 36.73 -0.50
N ALA A 14 22.57 36.19 0.11
CA ALA A 14 22.69 35.37 1.31
C ALA A 14 23.73 34.26 1.05
N PRO A 15 24.72 34.04 1.93
CA PRO A 15 25.68 32.97 1.76
C PRO A 15 24.93 31.64 1.72
N ALA A 16 25.19 30.82 0.68
CA ALA A 16 24.79 29.43 0.64
C ALA A 16 25.17 28.80 1.99
N ALA A 17 24.21 28.22 2.68
CA ALA A 17 24.45 27.57 3.95
C ALA A 17 25.57 26.55 3.78
N ARG A 18 26.77 26.90 4.29
CA ARG A 18 27.89 25.95 4.35
C ARG A 18 27.42 24.79 5.23
N MET A 19 27.25 23.62 4.63
CA MET A 19 27.05 22.39 5.41
C MET A 19 28.25 22.25 6.36
N ASP A 20 27.93 22.22 7.66
CA ASP A 20 28.92 22.05 8.70
C ASP A 20 29.67 20.72 8.47
N PRO A 21 31.01 20.70 8.36
CA PRO A 21 31.80 19.49 8.11
C PRO A 21 31.58 18.40 9.16
N HIS A 22 31.04 18.74 10.34
CA HIS A 22 30.68 17.82 11.39
C HIS A 22 29.37 17.06 11.11
N THR A 23 28.48 17.54 10.23
CA THR A 23 27.25 16.82 9.86
C THR A 23 27.52 15.67 8.89
N ALA A 24 28.61 15.72 8.13
CA ALA A 24 28.96 14.68 7.14
C ALA A 24 29.47 13.36 7.75
N ARG A 25 29.69 13.28 9.07
CA ARG A 25 30.22 12.10 9.77
C ARG A 25 29.24 11.41 10.71
N ARG A 26 28.01 11.92 10.86
CA ARG A 26 27.02 11.29 11.76
C ARG A 26 26.41 10.05 11.10
N GLY A 27 26.37 8.92 11.85
CA GLY A 27 25.73 7.69 11.37
C GLY A 27 24.23 7.89 11.09
N MET A 28 23.67 7.08 10.20
CA MET A 28 22.28 7.15 9.72
C MET A 28 21.22 7.15 10.85
N PHE A 29 21.56 6.63 12.03
CA PHE A 29 20.69 6.47 13.20
C PHE A 29 21.17 7.28 14.41
N VAL A 30 21.81 8.40 14.22
CA VAL A 30 22.28 9.27 15.29
C VAL A 30 21.61 10.63 15.16
N LEU A 31 20.87 11.06 16.19
CA LEU A 31 20.22 12.35 16.26
C LEU A 31 21.22 13.50 16.42
N GLU A 32 20.76 14.73 16.32
CA GLU A 32 21.59 15.92 16.49
C GLU A 32 22.22 16.04 17.87
N ASP A 33 21.52 15.57 18.89
CA ASP A 33 21.98 15.50 20.28
C ASP A 33 22.93 14.34 20.60
N GLY A 34 23.31 13.52 19.58
CA GLY A 34 24.21 12.39 19.73
C GLY A 34 23.56 11.08 20.18
N ARG A 35 22.26 11.07 20.48
CA ARG A 35 21.53 9.84 20.86
C ARG A 35 21.46 8.87 19.69
N ASN A 36 21.72 7.58 19.97
CA ASN A 36 21.57 6.50 19.01
C ASN A 36 20.13 5.99 19.04
N VAL A 37 19.45 5.97 17.88
CA VAL A 37 18.04 5.59 17.71
C VAL A 37 17.86 4.28 16.95
N VAL A 38 18.90 3.47 16.80
CA VAL A 38 18.83 2.15 16.12
C VAL A 38 17.73 1.29 16.72
N PHE A 39 17.61 1.23 18.06
CA PHE A 39 16.57 0.44 18.72
C PHE A 39 15.16 0.93 18.37
N THR A 40 14.91 2.24 18.43
CA THR A 40 13.63 2.85 18.04
C THR A 40 13.31 2.57 16.57
N PHE A 41 14.29 2.69 15.69
CA PHE A 41 14.12 2.36 14.29
C PHE A 41 13.81 0.89 14.07
N PHE A 42 14.46 -0.03 14.81
CA PHE A 42 14.19 -1.46 14.74
C PHE A 42 12.74 -1.78 15.15
N LEU A 43 12.24 -1.16 16.21
CA LEU A 43 10.84 -1.30 16.62
C LEU A 43 9.87 -0.82 15.51
N LEU A 44 10.18 0.30 14.87
CA LEU A 44 9.38 0.78 13.73
C LEU A 44 9.41 -0.18 12.55
N VAL A 45 10.57 -0.74 12.22
CA VAL A 45 10.71 -1.73 11.15
C VAL A 45 9.84 -2.96 11.42
N PHE A 46 9.78 -3.42 12.67
CA PHE A 46 8.88 -4.51 13.07
C PHE A 46 7.40 -4.12 12.93
N LEU A 47 7.05 -2.88 13.26
CA LEU A 47 5.72 -2.33 13.05
C LEU A 47 5.32 -2.34 11.55
N PHE A 48 6.25 -1.98 10.66
CA PHE A 48 6.05 -2.04 9.22
C PHE A 48 5.86 -3.48 8.71
N ALA A 49 6.59 -4.45 9.26
CA ALA A 49 6.40 -5.86 8.95
C ALA A 49 5.00 -6.34 9.35
N LEU A 50 4.55 -5.99 10.55
CA LEU A 50 3.22 -6.32 11.06
C LEU A 50 2.12 -5.68 10.20
N TRP A 51 2.27 -4.40 9.85
CA TRP A 51 1.34 -3.70 8.97
C TRP A 51 1.23 -4.38 7.61
N GLY A 52 2.37 -4.71 6.97
CA GLY A 52 2.37 -5.46 5.72
C GLY A 52 1.71 -6.82 5.85
N PHE A 53 1.98 -7.55 6.93
CA PHE A 53 1.40 -8.86 7.21
C PHE A 53 -0.14 -8.80 7.32
N CYS A 54 -0.67 -7.84 8.09
CA CYS A 54 -2.11 -7.65 8.21
C CYS A 54 -2.77 -7.36 6.86
N ASN A 55 -2.16 -6.48 6.05
CA ASN A 55 -2.67 -6.18 4.71
C ASN A 55 -2.65 -7.39 3.78
N GLY A 56 -1.57 -8.20 3.81
CA GLY A 56 -1.46 -9.39 2.98
C GLY A 56 -2.45 -10.49 3.34
N MET A 57 -2.98 -10.51 4.57
CA MET A 57 -4.00 -11.47 4.99
C MET A 57 -5.41 -11.14 4.47
N ILE A 58 -5.71 -9.87 4.15
CA ILE A 58 -7.06 -9.42 3.80
C ILE A 58 -7.59 -10.10 2.54
N ASP A 59 -6.74 -10.24 1.52
CA ASP A 59 -7.14 -10.83 0.25
C ASP A 59 -7.48 -12.33 0.39
N VAL A 60 -6.74 -13.02 1.26
CA VAL A 60 -7.01 -14.44 1.58
C VAL A 60 -8.31 -14.60 2.38
N MET A 61 -8.57 -13.66 3.27
CA MET A 61 -9.81 -13.62 4.07
C MET A 61 -11.03 -13.32 3.20
N ASP A 62 -10.92 -12.44 2.20
CA ASP A 62 -11.97 -12.16 1.22
C ASP A 62 -12.44 -13.46 0.55
N LYS A 63 -11.51 -14.25 0.02
CA LYS A 63 -11.81 -15.55 -0.58
C LYS A 63 -12.39 -16.55 0.42
N HIS A 64 -11.88 -16.58 1.65
CA HIS A 64 -12.38 -17.47 2.69
C HIS A 64 -13.87 -17.15 3.01
N PHE A 65 -14.22 -15.89 3.21
CA PHE A 65 -15.62 -15.50 3.44
C PHE A 65 -16.51 -15.79 2.24
N GLN A 66 -15.99 -15.65 1.02
CA GLN A 66 -16.73 -16.01 -0.17
C GLN A 66 -17.19 -17.48 -0.13
N GLU A 67 -16.32 -18.39 0.29
CA GLU A 67 -16.62 -19.81 0.34
C GLU A 67 -17.52 -20.20 1.52
N GLU A 68 -17.19 -19.74 2.72
CA GLU A 68 -17.92 -20.10 3.93
C GLU A 68 -19.35 -19.53 3.97
N LEU A 69 -19.55 -18.33 3.45
CA LEU A 69 -20.84 -17.64 3.46
C LEU A 69 -21.56 -17.71 2.10
N HIS A 70 -21.02 -18.48 1.13
CA HIS A 70 -21.56 -18.64 -0.22
C HIS A 70 -21.82 -17.30 -0.94
N LEU A 71 -20.89 -16.34 -0.77
CA LEU A 71 -20.99 -15.01 -1.37
C LEU A 71 -20.56 -15.04 -2.84
N ASN A 72 -21.20 -14.20 -3.66
CA ASN A 72 -20.68 -13.91 -4.99
C ASN A 72 -19.48 -12.94 -4.93
N LEU A 73 -18.78 -12.73 -6.05
CA LEU A 73 -17.58 -11.89 -6.10
C LEU A 73 -17.87 -10.42 -5.72
N ALA A 74 -19.01 -9.89 -6.16
CA ALA A 74 -19.39 -8.52 -5.80
C ALA A 74 -19.73 -8.37 -4.30
N GLN A 75 -20.26 -9.42 -3.69
CA GLN A 75 -20.55 -9.44 -2.26
C GLN A 75 -19.28 -9.59 -1.43
N SER A 76 -18.34 -10.44 -1.83
CA SER A 76 -17.08 -10.62 -1.10
C SER A 76 -16.23 -9.34 -1.10
N ALA A 77 -16.31 -8.54 -2.15
CA ALA A 77 -15.62 -7.24 -2.22
C ALA A 77 -16.04 -6.23 -1.11
N TRP A 78 -17.09 -6.51 -0.32
CA TRP A 78 -17.38 -5.73 0.90
C TRP A 78 -16.26 -5.82 1.94
N VAL A 79 -15.42 -6.85 1.93
CA VAL A 79 -14.22 -6.95 2.79
C VAL A 79 -13.27 -5.81 2.46
N GLN A 80 -12.98 -5.60 1.18
CA GLN A 80 -12.15 -4.49 0.71
C GLN A 80 -12.80 -3.13 1.02
N PHE A 81 -14.12 -3.02 0.82
CA PHE A 81 -14.84 -1.80 1.19
C PHE A 81 -14.66 -1.46 2.68
N ALA A 82 -14.86 -2.42 3.59
CA ALA A 82 -14.70 -2.22 5.02
C ALA A 82 -13.27 -1.82 5.39
N HIS A 83 -12.28 -2.45 4.77
CA HIS A 83 -10.87 -2.11 4.95
C HIS A 83 -10.57 -0.66 4.54
N TYR A 84 -10.86 -0.29 3.32
CA TYR A 84 -10.59 1.07 2.83
C TYR A 84 -11.47 2.14 3.48
N LEU A 85 -12.66 1.77 3.94
CA LEU A 85 -13.51 2.65 4.76
C LEU A 85 -12.83 2.99 6.10
N GLY A 86 -12.21 2.00 6.76
CA GLY A 86 -11.43 2.22 7.97
C GLY A 86 -10.29 3.22 7.73
N TYR A 87 -9.56 3.07 6.64
CA TYR A 87 -8.53 4.03 6.23
C TYR A 87 -9.08 5.42 6.00
N PHE A 88 -10.16 5.55 5.25
CA PHE A 88 -10.78 6.82 4.92
C PHE A 88 -11.27 7.57 6.18
N LEU A 89 -11.99 6.88 7.05
CA LEU A 89 -12.57 7.46 8.26
C LEU A 89 -11.49 7.94 9.25
N MET A 90 -10.36 7.22 9.32
CA MET A 90 -9.33 7.51 10.33
C MET A 90 -8.14 8.32 9.80
N ALA A 91 -8.04 8.60 8.50
CA ALA A 91 -6.92 9.35 7.95
C ALA A 91 -6.75 10.75 8.58
N ILE A 92 -7.83 11.51 8.72
CA ILE A 92 -7.82 12.83 9.35
C ILE A 92 -7.75 12.73 10.89
N PRO A 93 -8.60 11.92 11.58
CA PRO A 93 -8.50 11.76 13.03
C PRO A 93 -7.14 11.27 13.51
N ALA A 94 -6.49 10.36 12.75
CA ALA A 94 -5.16 9.86 13.09
C ALA A 94 -4.11 10.97 13.08
N GLY A 95 -4.10 11.82 12.06
CA GLY A 95 -3.19 12.96 11.98
C GLY A 95 -3.41 13.96 13.13
N TRP A 96 -4.67 14.32 13.39
CA TRP A 96 -5.02 15.23 14.47
C TRP A 96 -4.64 14.67 15.86
N LEU A 97 -4.90 13.40 16.10
CA LEU A 97 -4.57 12.76 17.38
C LEU A 97 -3.05 12.61 17.55
N ALA A 98 -2.33 12.37 16.46
CA ALA A 98 -0.88 12.27 16.44
C ALA A 98 -0.20 13.59 16.90
N ILE A 99 -0.74 14.74 16.49
CA ILE A 99 -0.24 16.05 16.95
C ILE A 99 -0.41 16.20 18.47
N LYS A 100 -1.56 15.75 19.01
CA LYS A 100 -1.85 15.87 20.45
C LYS A 100 -1.07 14.87 21.32
N LEU A 101 -0.87 13.65 20.83
CA LEU A 101 -0.24 12.55 21.58
C LEU A 101 1.25 12.37 21.25
N GLY A 102 1.76 13.09 20.27
CA GLY A 102 3.10 12.86 19.70
C GLY A 102 3.22 11.54 18.97
N TYR A 103 4.39 11.28 18.40
CA TYR A 103 4.66 10.04 17.65
C TYR A 103 4.42 8.79 18.48
N LYS A 104 4.93 8.75 19.71
CA LYS A 104 4.81 7.60 20.62
C LYS A 104 3.36 7.29 20.95
N GLY A 105 2.63 8.31 21.41
CA GLY A 105 1.22 8.15 21.81
C GLY A 105 0.33 7.74 20.64
N GLY A 106 0.57 8.32 19.46
CA GLY A 106 -0.18 7.97 18.25
C GLY A 106 0.08 6.53 17.78
N ILE A 107 1.33 6.05 17.83
CA ILE A 107 1.66 4.64 17.52
C ILE A 107 0.95 3.69 18.50
N ILE A 108 0.99 3.98 19.81
CA ILE A 108 0.32 3.17 20.83
C ILE A 108 -1.20 3.15 20.59
N ALA A 109 -1.82 4.30 20.29
CA ALA A 109 -3.24 4.38 19.99
C ALA A 109 -3.61 3.53 18.76
N GLY A 110 -2.82 3.59 17.70
CA GLY A 110 -2.99 2.75 16.51
C GLY A 110 -2.88 1.26 16.81
N LEU A 111 -1.87 0.86 17.57
CA LEU A 111 -1.68 -0.53 18.00
C LEU A 111 -2.85 -1.03 18.84
N LEU A 112 -3.33 -0.26 19.81
CA LEU A 112 -4.49 -0.63 20.64
C LEU A 112 -5.75 -0.77 19.79
N MET A 113 -5.93 0.07 18.78
CA MET A 113 -7.06 -0.04 17.85
C MET A 113 -6.95 -1.31 16.99
N VAL A 114 -5.78 -1.64 16.46
CA VAL A 114 -5.54 -2.92 15.75
C VAL A 114 -5.85 -4.11 16.67
N ALA A 115 -5.39 -4.05 17.93
CA ALA A 115 -5.65 -5.10 18.91
C ALA A 115 -7.16 -5.25 19.21
N ALA A 116 -7.87 -4.15 19.38
CA ALA A 116 -9.33 -4.15 19.59
C ALA A 116 -10.06 -4.81 18.40
N GLY A 117 -9.68 -4.46 17.16
CA GLY A 117 -10.22 -5.10 15.96
C GLY A 117 -9.88 -6.58 15.87
N GLY A 118 -8.65 -6.99 16.23
CA GLY A 118 -8.25 -8.39 16.24
C GLY A 118 -9.00 -9.21 17.30
N PHE A 119 -9.18 -8.70 18.51
CA PHE A 119 -9.98 -9.36 19.55
C PHE A 119 -11.49 -9.36 19.23
N TRP A 120 -11.98 -8.40 18.45
CA TRP A 120 -13.36 -8.39 17.98
C TRP A 120 -13.69 -9.63 17.14
N PHE A 121 -12.74 -10.25 16.49
CA PHE A 121 -12.97 -11.49 15.75
C PHE A 121 -13.44 -12.65 16.62
N ILE A 122 -13.16 -12.63 17.94
CA ILE A 122 -13.66 -13.65 18.88
C ILE A 122 -15.20 -13.59 18.96
N PRO A 123 -15.84 -12.48 19.41
CA PRO A 123 -17.29 -12.40 19.40
C PRO A 123 -17.88 -12.45 17.98
N ALA A 124 -17.19 -11.92 16.97
CA ALA A 124 -17.67 -11.99 15.57
C ALA A 124 -17.82 -13.42 15.08
N SER A 125 -16.93 -14.35 15.47
CA SER A 125 -17.03 -15.77 15.15
C SER A 125 -18.25 -16.43 15.82
N HIS A 126 -18.66 -15.97 17.02
CA HIS A 126 -19.86 -16.45 17.68
C HIS A 126 -21.14 -15.86 17.09
N ILE A 127 -21.09 -14.58 16.66
CA ILE A 127 -22.20 -13.92 15.96
C ILE A 127 -22.44 -14.58 14.60
N ALA A 128 -21.36 -15.04 13.94
CA ALA A 128 -21.38 -15.73 12.65
C ALA A 128 -22.14 -14.97 11.53
N GLN A 129 -22.11 -13.62 11.59
CA GLN A 129 -22.73 -12.75 10.60
C GLN A 129 -21.65 -11.97 9.83
N PHE A 130 -21.82 -11.82 8.53
CA PHE A 130 -20.83 -11.16 7.67
C PHE A 130 -20.48 -9.74 8.13
N TRP A 131 -21.48 -8.94 8.55
CA TRP A 131 -21.27 -7.58 9.06
C TRP A 131 -20.33 -7.52 10.27
N ALA A 132 -20.37 -8.54 11.16
CA ALA A 132 -19.53 -8.57 12.35
C ALA A 132 -18.05 -8.72 11.97
N PHE A 133 -17.74 -9.53 10.96
CA PHE A 133 -16.40 -9.66 10.41
C PHE A 133 -15.94 -8.38 9.69
N LEU A 134 -16.83 -7.76 8.90
CA LEU A 134 -16.53 -6.47 8.25
C LEU A 134 -16.19 -5.37 9.24
N LEU A 135 -16.90 -5.34 10.39
CA LEU A 135 -16.58 -4.38 11.46
C LEU A 135 -15.18 -4.62 12.03
N GLY A 136 -14.79 -5.89 12.27
CA GLY A 136 -13.45 -6.23 12.71
C GLY A 136 -12.37 -5.77 11.73
N VAL A 137 -12.57 -6.00 10.44
CA VAL A 137 -11.68 -5.53 9.36
C VAL A 137 -11.58 -4.01 9.37
N CYS A 138 -12.70 -3.31 9.48
CA CYS A 138 -12.74 -1.85 9.51
C CYS A 138 -11.98 -1.28 10.73
N ILE A 139 -12.12 -1.87 11.92
CA ILE A 139 -11.42 -1.44 13.13
C ILE A 139 -9.89 -1.69 12.99
N ILE A 140 -9.49 -2.86 12.48
CA ILE A 140 -8.08 -3.15 12.21
C ILE A 140 -7.51 -2.12 11.23
N ALA A 141 -8.19 -1.88 10.11
CA ALA A 141 -7.78 -0.93 9.10
C ALA A 141 -7.68 0.50 9.64
N ALA A 142 -8.61 0.90 10.50
CA ALA A 142 -8.56 2.18 11.21
C ALA A 142 -7.27 2.29 12.07
N GLY A 143 -6.90 1.25 12.79
CA GLY A 143 -5.65 1.20 13.55
C GLY A 143 -4.41 1.21 12.66
N LEU A 144 -4.42 0.49 11.54
CA LEU A 144 -3.32 0.51 10.56
C LEU A 144 -3.13 1.90 9.96
N THR A 145 -4.21 2.66 9.75
CA THR A 145 -4.14 4.05 9.28
C THR A 145 -3.36 4.94 10.23
N PHE A 146 -3.55 4.77 11.55
CA PHE A 146 -2.73 5.48 12.55
C PHE A 146 -1.25 5.17 12.37
N LEU A 147 -0.93 3.88 12.23
CA LEU A 147 0.45 3.44 12.08
C LEU A 147 1.06 4.02 10.80
N GLU A 148 0.34 4.00 9.69
CA GLU A 148 0.81 4.57 8.41
C GLU A 148 1.04 6.07 8.50
N THR A 149 0.07 6.82 9.05
CA THR A 149 0.11 8.27 9.15
C THR A 149 1.23 8.76 10.06
N ILE A 150 1.62 7.98 11.06
CA ILE A 150 2.56 8.38 12.11
C ILE A 150 3.94 7.76 11.93
N ALA A 151 4.02 6.46 11.64
CA ALA A 151 5.30 5.77 11.55
C ALA A 151 6.11 6.19 10.31
N ASN A 152 5.46 6.49 9.18
CA ASN A 152 6.14 6.95 7.97
C ASN A 152 6.93 8.26 8.22
N PRO A 153 6.32 9.37 8.66
CA PRO A 153 7.08 10.59 8.94
C PRO A 153 8.07 10.40 10.10
N TYR A 154 7.73 9.58 11.12
CA TYR A 154 8.64 9.35 12.22
C TYR A 154 9.95 8.67 11.76
N THR A 155 9.89 7.73 10.81
CA THR A 155 11.13 7.13 10.24
C THR A 155 12.02 8.17 9.57
N THR A 156 11.46 9.23 9.00
CA THR A 156 12.24 10.27 8.30
C THR A 156 12.98 11.21 9.25
N VAL A 157 12.46 11.42 10.45
CA VAL A 157 13.04 12.33 11.45
C VAL A 157 13.99 11.63 12.43
N LEU A 158 14.09 10.31 12.42
CA LEU A 158 14.99 9.52 13.28
C LEU A 158 16.45 9.55 12.81
N GLY A 159 17.04 10.72 12.71
CA GLY A 159 18.45 10.92 12.39
C GLY A 159 18.66 11.96 11.27
N PRO A 160 19.88 12.08 10.71
CA PRO A 160 20.22 13.14 9.76
C PRO A 160 19.30 13.15 8.53
N PRO A 161 18.80 14.33 8.08
CA PRO A 161 17.87 14.47 6.95
C PRO A 161 18.35 13.83 5.65
N GLN A 162 19.66 13.81 5.40
CA GLN A 162 20.27 13.19 4.22
C GLN A 162 19.99 11.71 4.07
N TYR A 163 19.67 10.99 5.17
CA TYR A 163 19.34 9.57 5.17
C TYR A 163 17.82 9.30 5.34
N ALA A 164 16.98 10.33 5.36
CA ALA A 164 15.52 10.18 5.56
C ALA A 164 14.90 9.23 4.53
N ALA A 165 15.21 9.44 3.23
CA ALA A 165 14.73 8.57 2.16
C ALA A 165 15.24 7.12 2.30
N THR A 166 16.46 6.92 2.77
CA THR A 166 17.02 5.57 2.97
C THR A 166 16.29 4.86 4.11
N ARG A 167 16.02 5.55 5.22
CA ARG A 167 15.31 4.98 6.37
C ARG A 167 13.88 4.57 6.01
N ILE A 168 13.11 5.43 5.36
CA ILE A 168 11.74 5.09 4.97
C ILE A 168 11.70 3.96 3.93
N ASN A 169 12.62 3.94 2.97
CA ASN A 169 12.71 2.87 2.00
C ASN A 169 13.06 1.53 2.65
N LEU A 170 13.95 1.52 3.64
CA LEU A 170 14.28 0.31 4.40
C LEU A 170 13.06 -0.21 5.16
N ALA A 171 12.35 0.66 5.88
CA ALA A 171 11.12 0.30 6.60
C ALA A 171 10.03 -0.24 5.66
N GLN A 172 9.81 0.42 4.52
CA GLN A 172 8.85 0.00 3.49
C GLN A 172 9.24 -1.32 2.81
N SER A 173 10.54 -1.62 2.69
CA SER A 173 10.99 -2.92 2.18
C SER A 173 10.60 -4.06 3.12
N ILE A 174 10.71 -3.83 4.42
CA ILE A 174 10.28 -4.80 5.42
C ILE A 174 8.75 -4.94 5.47
N ASN A 175 7.99 -3.86 5.23
CA ASN A 175 6.55 -3.94 4.99
C ASN A 175 6.24 -4.89 3.81
N GLY A 176 7.00 -4.79 2.71
CA GLY A 176 6.87 -5.70 1.57
C GLY A 176 7.10 -7.17 1.92
N ILE A 177 8.02 -7.49 2.86
CA ILE A 177 8.19 -8.84 3.38
C ILE A 177 6.94 -9.27 4.16
N GLY A 178 6.37 -8.39 4.98
CA GLY A 178 5.09 -8.65 5.66
C GLY A 178 3.97 -9.02 4.69
N LEU A 179 3.79 -8.22 3.62
CA LEU A 179 2.82 -8.50 2.55
C LEU A 179 3.01 -9.88 1.92
N LEU A 180 4.25 -10.31 1.73
CA LEU A 180 4.57 -11.63 1.18
C LEU A 180 4.21 -12.76 2.14
N LEU A 181 4.42 -12.58 3.44
CA LEU A 181 4.14 -13.60 4.46
C LEU A 181 2.65 -13.72 4.79
N GLY A 182 1.87 -12.65 4.60
CA GLY A 182 0.43 -12.61 4.90
C GLY A 182 -0.36 -13.74 4.24
N PRO A 183 -0.33 -13.89 2.91
CA PRO A 183 -1.07 -14.94 2.22
C PRO A 183 -0.60 -16.35 2.57
N ILE A 184 0.69 -16.58 2.87
CA ILE A 184 1.20 -17.86 3.32
C ILE A 184 0.55 -18.26 4.65
N ALA A 185 0.55 -17.34 5.61
CA ALA A 185 -0.09 -17.55 6.90
C ALA A 185 -1.62 -17.72 6.75
N GLY A 186 -2.27 -16.83 5.99
CA GLY A 186 -3.70 -16.91 5.70
C GLY A 186 -4.08 -18.26 5.07
N GLY A 187 -3.31 -18.70 4.08
CA GLY A 187 -3.51 -20.01 3.44
C GLY A 187 -3.39 -21.19 4.41
N ALA A 188 -2.47 -21.11 5.37
CA ALA A 188 -2.28 -22.15 6.37
C ALA A 188 -3.40 -22.21 7.42
N PHE A 189 -3.96 -21.04 7.81
CA PHE A 189 -4.98 -20.96 8.85
C PHE A 189 -6.40 -21.08 8.30
N PHE A 190 -6.73 -20.39 7.22
CA PHE A 190 -8.11 -20.32 6.72
C PHE A 190 -8.52 -21.55 5.91
N TYR A 191 -7.59 -22.20 5.23
CA TYR A 191 -7.88 -23.39 4.41
C TYR A 191 -7.42 -24.68 5.08
N SER A 192 -7.35 -24.71 6.42
CA SER A 192 -7.10 -25.93 7.18
C SER A 192 -8.31 -26.86 7.12
N LYS A 193 -8.05 -28.17 6.92
CA LYS A 193 -9.06 -29.23 6.96
C LYS A 193 -8.76 -30.14 8.15
N ASN A 194 -9.80 -30.67 8.79
CA ASN A 194 -9.65 -31.71 9.81
C ASN A 194 -9.29 -33.07 9.17
N ALA A 195 -9.04 -34.09 9.99
CA ALA A 195 -8.74 -35.43 9.53
C ALA A 195 -9.83 -36.04 8.64
N ALA A 196 -11.08 -35.57 8.74
CA ALA A 196 -12.21 -35.96 7.92
C ALA A 196 -12.34 -35.14 6.61
N GLY A 197 -11.39 -34.22 6.32
CA GLY A 197 -11.42 -33.36 5.14
C GLY A 197 -12.40 -32.20 5.21
N ILE A 198 -13.06 -31.97 6.36
CA ILE A 198 -14.03 -30.90 6.57
C ILE A 198 -13.24 -29.60 6.86
N SER A 199 -13.63 -28.50 6.22
CA SER A 199 -13.07 -27.17 6.51
C SER A 199 -13.29 -26.80 7.98
N THR A 200 -12.23 -26.37 8.66
CA THR A 200 -12.29 -25.85 10.04
C THR A 200 -12.06 -24.33 10.05
N GLY A 201 -12.06 -23.72 8.89
CA GLY A 201 -11.66 -22.33 8.71
C GLY A 201 -12.56 -21.33 9.44
N SER A 202 -13.88 -21.49 9.36
CA SER A 202 -14.86 -20.58 9.99
C SER A 202 -14.84 -20.62 11.51
N GLU A 203 -14.75 -21.81 12.10
CA GLU A 203 -14.68 -21.98 13.56
C GLU A 203 -13.37 -21.47 14.15
N ARG A 204 -12.29 -21.47 13.36
CA ARG A 204 -10.94 -21.08 13.76
C ARG A 204 -10.52 -19.72 13.24
N LEU A 205 -11.39 -19.01 12.54
CA LEU A 205 -11.09 -17.72 11.92
C LEU A 205 -10.56 -16.69 12.93
N TRP A 206 -11.06 -16.70 14.16
CA TRP A 206 -10.63 -15.78 15.21
C TRP A 206 -9.18 -16.02 15.68
N ILE A 207 -8.64 -17.24 15.53
CA ILE A 207 -7.35 -17.64 16.09
C ILE A 207 -6.20 -16.76 15.54
N PRO A 208 -5.99 -16.62 14.22
CA PRO A 208 -4.91 -15.78 13.70
C PRO A 208 -5.08 -14.31 14.08
N TYR A 209 -6.31 -13.80 14.14
CA TYR A 209 -6.56 -12.40 14.53
C TYR A 209 -6.34 -12.15 16.01
N ALA A 210 -6.77 -13.06 16.88
CA ALA A 210 -6.49 -13.00 18.31
C ALA A 210 -4.97 -13.11 18.58
N PHE A 211 -4.27 -13.98 17.84
CA PHE A 211 -2.81 -14.11 17.94
C PHE A 211 -2.10 -12.81 17.53
N ILE A 212 -2.50 -12.20 16.40
CA ILE A 212 -2.01 -10.89 15.99
C ILE A 212 -2.33 -9.84 17.06
N ALA A 213 -3.55 -9.82 17.60
CA ALA A 213 -3.95 -8.87 18.63
C ALA A 213 -3.06 -8.98 19.89
N VAL A 214 -2.72 -10.20 20.32
CA VAL A 214 -1.79 -10.42 21.44
C VAL A 214 -0.40 -9.86 21.10
N ILE A 215 0.15 -10.15 19.92
CA ILE A 215 1.44 -9.60 19.48
C ILE A 215 1.40 -8.07 19.47
N VAL A 216 0.32 -7.49 18.96
CA VAL A 216 0.14 -6.04 18.88
C VAL A 216 0.05 -5.40 20.28
N VAL A 217 -0.62 -6.05 21.23
CA VAL A 217 -0.65 -5.57 22.64
C VAL A 217 0.74 -5.62 23.25
N ILE A 218 1.48 -6.74 23.07
CA ILE A 218 2.87 -6.83 23.54
C ILE A 218 3.71 -5.70 22.91
N LEU A 219 3.55 -5.46 21.61
CA LEU A 219 4.26 -4.39 20.92
C LEU A 219 3.87 -3.02 21.48
N ALA A 220 2.59 -2.77 21.76
CA ALA A 220 2.14 -1.52 22.40
C ALA A 220 2.77 -1.32 23.78
N ILE A 221 2.90 -2.38 24.57
CA ILE A 221 3.58 -2.35 25.87
C ILE A 221 5.07 -2.04 25.67
N VAL A 222 5.72 -2.68 24.69
CA VAL A 222 7.13 -2.40 24.36
C VAL A 222 7.32 -0.94 23.95
N PHE A 223 6.45 -0.40 23.10
CA PHE A 223 6.48 1.02 22.70
C PHE A 223 6.24 1.95 23.89
N PHE A 224 5.37 1.57 24.82
CA PHE A 224 5.11 2.36 26.03
C PHE A 224 6.36 2.54 26.90
N PHE A 225 7.15 1.49 27.07
CA PHE A 225 8.40 1.54 27.85
C PHE A 225 9.62 1.96 27.03
N ALA A 226 9.57 1.89 25.69
CA ALA A 226 10.70 2.24 24.85
C ALA A 226 11.08 3.73 24.99
N PRO A 227 12.38 4.04 25.09
CA PRO A 227 12.88 5.41 25.06
C PRO A 227 12.78 5.97 23.64
N MET A 228 11.62 6.51 23.31
CA MET A 228 11.41 7.17 22.02
C MET A 228 11.77 8.65 22.14
N PRO A 229 12.57 9.21 21.21
CA PRO A 229 12.82 10.65 21.18
C PRO A 229 11.52 11.42 20.97
N ASP A 230 11.25 12.39 21.85
CA ASP A 230 10.21 13.39 21.60
C ASP A 230 10.72 14.34 20.51
N ILE A 231 10.19 14.13 19.30
CA ILE A 231 10.41 15.01 18.17
C ILE A 231 9.06 15.68 17.94
N GLU A 232 9.01 17.01 18.02
CA GLU A 232 7.78 17.75 17.77
C GLU A 232 7.28 17.48 16.36
N MET A 233 6.01 17.11 16.24
CA MET A 233 5.33 17.05 14.96
C MET A 233 4.99 18.49 14.58
N GLU A 234 5.46 18.96 13.44
CA GLU A 234 5.00 20.23 12.90
C GLU A 234 3.49 20.16 12.68
N ASP A 235 2.77 21.15 13.22
CA ASP A 235 1.31 21.26 13.08
C ASP A 235 0.97 21.77 11.67
N ASP A 236 0.79 20.84 10.75
CA ASP A 236 0.50 21.13 9.35
C ASP A 236 -0.97 21.50 9.09
N TYR A 237 -1.82 21.39 10.10
CA TYR A 237 -3.26 21.67 9.97
C TYR A 237 -3.62 23.12 10.32
N HIS A 238 -2.77 23.84 11.06
CA HIS A 238 -2.89 25.27 11.26
C HIS A 238 -2.15 26.02 10.16
N VAL A 239 -2.87 26.38 9.13
CA VAL A 239 -2.36 27.28 8.08
C VAL A 239 -2.29 28.68 8.69
N ASP A 240 -1.09 29.18 8.95
CA ASP A 240 -0.91 30.61 9.24
C ASP A 240 -1.39 31.41 8.02
N GLU A 241 -2.48 32.13 8.18
CA GLU A 241 -3.11 32.98 7.16
C GLU A 241 -2.23 34.18 6.73
N SER A 242 -1.00 34.27 7.26
CA SER A 242 -0.18 35.48 7.20
C SER A 242 0.83 35.58 6.05
N THR A 243 0.93 34.59 5.13
CA THR A 243 1.83 34.71 3.99
C THR A 243 1.09 34.99 2.68
N PRO A 244 1.44 36.09 1.95
CA PRO A 244 0.69 36.58 0.79
C PRO A 244 0.72 35.70 -0.47
N ASP A 245 1.49 34.59 -0.49
CA ASP A 245 1.73 33.80 -1.69
C ASP A 245 0.81 32.56 -1.84
N THR A 246 -0.15 32.37 -0.93
CA THR A 246 -1.08 31.25 -0.90
C THR A 246 -2.42 31.51 -1.59
N ARG A 247 -2.52 32.50 -2.48
CA ARG A 247 -3.81 32.90 -3.09
C ARG A 247 -4.37 31.93 -4.13
N ARG A 248 -3.64 30.90 -4.57
CA ARG A 248 -4.19 29.93 -5.51
C ARG A 248 -4.61 28.65 -4.79
N SER A 249 -5.88 28.30 -4.93
CA SER A 249 -6.40 27.01 -4.44
C SER A 249 -5.59 25.85 -5.02
N ILE A 250 -5.27 24.82 -4.22
CA ILE A 250 -4.63 23.58 -4.72
C ILE A 250 -5.42 22.94 -5.86
N TRP A 251 -6.73 23.14 -5.89
CA TRP A 251 -7.62 22.65 -6.95
C TRP A 251 -7.51 23.41 -8.27
N SER A 252 -6.84 24.55 -8.30
CA SER A 252 -6.55 25.28 -9.53
C SER A 252 -5.39 24.67 -10.34
N HIS A 253 -4.70 23.67 -9.76
CA HIS A 253 -3.56 22.98 -10.39
C HIS A 253 -4.04 21.70 -11.10
N PRO A 254 -4.11 21.66 -12.45
CA PRO A 254 -4.63 20.52 -13.18
C PRO A 254 -3.90 19.21 -12.89
N HIS A 255 -2.58 19.25 -12.74
CA HIS A 255 -1.76 18.07 -12.45
C HIS A 255 -2.12 17.47 -11.08
N PHE A 256 -2.54 18.28 -10.10
CA PHE A 256 -2.89 17.84 -8.76
C PHE A 256 -4.23 17.07 -8.74
N TRP A 257 -5.34 17.67 -9.21
CA TRP A 257 -6.63 16.98 -9.16
C TRP A 257 -6.66 15.75 -10.07
N MET A 258 -5.91 15.76 -11.18
CA MET A 258 -5.72 14.57 -12.00
C MET A 258 -4.88 13.50 -11.29
N ALA A 259 -3.91 13.90 -10.45
CA ALA A 259 -3.18 12.95 -9.61
C ALA A 259 -4.10 12.29 -8.57
N VAL A 260 -4.99 13.06 -7.94
CA VAL A 260 -6.00 12.52 -7.00
C VAL A 260 -6.87 11.47 -7.69
N LEU A 261 -7.35 11.76 -8.90
CA LEU A 261 -8.14 10.82 -9.67
C LEU A 261 -7.32 9.61 -10.14
N ALA A 262 -6.08 9.84 -10.61
CA ALA A 262 -5.17 8.75 -11.00
C ALA A 262 -4.85 7.84 -9.83
N GLN A 263 -4.65 8.39 -8.64
CA GLN A 263 -4.41 7.63 -7.42
C GLN A 263 -5.63 6.80 -7.02
N PHE A 264 -6.82 7.38 -7.08
CA PHE A 264 -8.09 6.68 -6.84
C PHE A 264 -8.24 5.48 -7.78
N LEU A 265 -8.07 5.68 -9.08
CA LEU A 265 -8.20 4.62 -10.09
C LEU A 265 -7.08 3.58 -9.98
N TYR A 266 -5.85 4.00 -9.66
CA TYR A 266 -4.74 3.08 -9.44
C TYR A 266 -5.00 2.13 -8.27
N VAL A 267 -5.37 2.68 -7.11
CA VAL A 267 -5.64 1.85 -5.91
C VAL A 267 -6.86 0.96 -6.14
N ALA A 268 -7.84 1.45 -6.87
CA ALA A 268 -9.00 0.67 -7.29
C ALA A 268 -8.62 -0.56 -8.14
N ALA A 269 -7.74 -0.38 -9.13
CA ALA A 269 -7.23 -1.48 -9.95
C ALA A 269 -6.39 -2.46 -9.12
N GLN A 270 -5.50 -1.92 -8.29
CA GLN A 270 -4.63 -2.72 -7.42
C GLN A 270 -5.44 -3.60 -6.47
N ALA A 271 -6.40 -3.01 -5.74
CA ALA A 271 -7.24 -3.73 -4.80
C ALA A 271 -8.07 -4.82 -5.50
N GLY A 272 -8.63 -4.54 -6.68
CA GLY A 272 -9.39 -5.52 -7.44
C GLY A 272 -8.54 -6.70 -7.90
N ILE A 273 -7.32 -6.45 -8.37
CA ILE A 273 -6.41 -7.51 -8.81
C ILE A 273 -5.95 -8.36 -7.61
N PHE A 274 -5.62 -7.75 -6.48
CA PHE A 274 -5.19 -8.45 -5.28
C PHE A 274 -6.31 -9.30 -4.70
N SER A 275 -7.49 -8.72 -4.50
CA SER A 275 -8.67 -9.37 -3.91
C SER A 275 -9.10 -10.61 -4.69
N PHE A 276 -9.10 -10.53 -6.03
CA PHE A 276 -9.56 -11.64 -6.87
C PHE A 276 -8.44 -12.55 -7.39
N PHE A 277 -7.21 -12.39 -6.91
CA PHE A 277 -6.09 -13.22 -7.34
C PHE A 277 -6.33 -14.71 -7.08
N ILE A 278 -6.75 -15.07 -5.85
CA ILE A 278 -7.02 -16.46 -5.47
C ILE A 278 -8.15 -17.03 -6.32
N ASN A 279 -9.22 -16.25 -6.51
CA ASN A 279 -10.34 -16.63 -7.38
C ASN A 279 -9.88 -16.89 -8.82
N TYR A 280 -8.97 -16.05 -9.33
CA TYR A 280 -8.41 -16.22 -10.68
C TYR A 280 -7.61 -17.53 -10.79
N MET A 281 -6.72 -17.79 -9.83
CA MET A 281 -5.87 -18.98 -9.83
C MET A 281 -6.67 -20.27 -9.65
N THR A 282 -7.81 -20.24 -8.98
CA THR A 282 -8.65 -21.43 -8.81
C THR A 282 -9.69 -21.65 -9.92
N SER A 283 -10.09 -20.61 -10.67
CA SER A 283 -11.19 -20.70 -11.62
C SER A 283 -10.82 -20.49 -13.08
N GLN A 284 -9.75 -19.74 -13.37
CA GLN A 284 -9.40 -19.33 -14.75
C GLN A 284 -8.11 -19.99 -15.28
N VAL A 285 -7.34 -20.65 -14.42
CA VAL A 285 -6.13 -21.35 -14.81
C VAL A 285 -6.49 -22.59 -15.64
N PRO A 286 -5.78 -22.87 -16.75
CA PRO A 286 -5.99 -24.10 -17.51
C PRO A 286 -5.79 -25.34 -16.65
N PRO A 287 -6.43 -26.47 -16.99
CA PRO A 287 -6.20 -27.74 -16.31
C PRO A 287 -4.71 -28.05 -16.18
N ILE A 288 -4.28 -28.42 -14.99
CA ILE A 288 -2.88 -28.74 -14.73
C ILE A 288 -2.57 -30.11 -15.34
N PRO A 289 -1.51 -30.22 -16.17
CA PRO A 289 -1.11 -31.50 -16.73
C PRO A 289 -0.83 -32.52 -15.61
N THR A 290 -1.32 -33.72 -15.77
CA THR A 290 -1.08 -34.82 -14.81
C THR A 290 0.40 -35.13 -14.62
N SER A 291 1.25 -34.81 -15.62
CA SER A 291 2.70 -34.91 -15.52
C SER A 291 3.35 -33.99 -14.48
N TRP A 292 2.66 -32.91 -14.09
CA TRP A 292 3.12 -31.99 -13.04
C TRP A 292 2.69 -32.43 -11.63
N HIS A 293 1.76 -33.39 -11.57
CA HIS A 293 1.34 -33.98 -10.30
C HIS A 293 2.38 -35.02 -9.89
N PRO A 294 3.16 -34.85 -8.83
CA PRO A 294 4.07 -35.91 -8.37
C PRO A 294 3.23 -37.12 -8.02
N PRO A 295 3.66 -38.35 -8.45
CA PRO A 295 2.92 -39.59 -8.18
C PRO A 295 2.64 -39.83 -6.69
N HIS A 296 3.41 -39.19 -5.83
CA HIS A 296 3.24 -39.17 -4.40
C HIS A 296 3.24 -37.70 -3.95
N ALA A 297 2.09 -37.04 -4.03
CA ALA A 297 1.94 -35.71 -3.43
C ALA A 297 2.29 -35.82 -1.92
N PRO A 298 3.21 -34.99 -1.41
CA PRO A 298 3.60 -35.09 -0.01
C PRO A 298 2.38 -34.89 0.88
N ALA A 299 2.15 -35.83 1.80
CA ALA A 299 1.03 -35.75 2.76
C ALA A 299 1.22 -34.62 3.77
N SER A 300 2.45 -34.10 3.90
CA SER A 300 2.80 -33.01 4.82
C SER A 300 3.80 -32.05 4.16
N GLY A 301 3.89 -30.83 4.68
CA GLY A 301 4.81 -29.78 4.22
C GLY A 301 4.14 -28.70 3.36
N PHE A 302 4.96 -27.78 2.86
CA PHE A 302 4.51 -26.60 2.14
C PHE A 302 3.67 -26.91 0.89
N PHE A 303 4.04 -27.97 0.13
CA PHE A 303 3.35 -28.40 -1.09
C PHE A 303 2.19 -29.37 -0.84
N ALA A 304 1.92 -29.74 0.41
CA ALA A 304 0.79 -30.62 0.75
C ALA A 304 -0.55 -29.93 0.44
N GLY A 305 -1.40 -30.61 -0.33
CA GLY A 305 -2.72 -30.11 -0.71
C GLY A 305 -2.68 -28.95 -1.71
N TRP A 306 -1.62 -28.83 -2.52
CA TRP A 306 -1.56 -27.78 -3.55
C TRP A 306 -2.53 -28.02 -4.72
N PHE A 307 -2.83 -29.27 -5.02
CA PHE A 307 -3.69 -29.63 -6.14
C PHE A 307 -4.98 -30.28 -5.63
N GLU A 308 -6.07 -29.94 -6.27
CA GLU A 308 -7.38 -30.58 -6.00
C GLU A 308 -8.11 -30.80 -7.31
N THR A 309 -8.98 -31.81 -7.31
CA THR A 309 -9.86 -32.09 -8.45
C THR A 309 -11.09 -31.21 -8.34
N HIS A 310 -11.27 -30.31 -9.29
CA HIS A 310 -12.44 -29.45 -9.36
C HIS A 310 -13.70 -30.21 -9.77
N ARG A 311 -14.88 -29.60 -9.65
CA ARG A 311 -16.18 -30.22 -9.99
C ARG A 311 -16.29 -30.71 -11.43
N ASN A 312 -15.49 -30.16 -12.35
CA ASN A 312 -15.41 -30.59 -13.75
C ASN A 312 -14.47 -31.78 -13.97
N GLY A 313 -13.91 -32.40 -12.93
CA GLY A 313 -12.96 -33.49 -13.00
C GLY A 313 -11.53 -33.08 -13.38
N ALA A 314 -11.26 -31.81 -13.64
CA ALA A 314 -9.94 -31.31 -13.98
C ALA A 314 -9.10 -31.06 -12.71
N LEU A 315 -7.79 -31.33 -12.81
CA LEU A 315 -6.85 -30.98 -11.76
C LEU A 315 -6.54 -29.48 -11.81
N GLY A 316 -6.67 -28.80 -10.67
CA GLY A 316 -6.42 -27.38 -10.54
C GLY A 316 -5.71 -27.04 -9.24
N PHE A 317 -5.44 -25.76 -9.03
CA PHE A 317 -4.88 -25.26 -7.77
C PHE A 317 -5.95 -25.22 -6.67
N SER A 318 -5.58 -25.69 -5.49
CA SER A 318 -6.40 -25.48 -4.28
C SER A 318 -6.32 -24.01 -3.83
N ASN A 319 -7.24 -23.57 -2.96
CA ASN A 319 -7.19 -22.24 -2.36
C ASN A 319 -5.90 -21.99 -1.57
N LYS A 320 -5.38 -23.02 -0.90
CA LYS A 320 -4.08 -22.95 -0.22
C LYS A 320 -2.93 -22.70 -1.20
N ALA A 321 -2.92 -23.40 -2.33
CA ALA A 321 -1.91 -23.17 -3.37
C ALA A 321 -2.03 -21.78 -3.98
N ALA A 322 -3.26 -21.34 -4.29
CA ALA A 322 -3.52 -20.02 -4.85
C ALA A 322 -3.12 -18.89 -3.87
N SER A 323 -3.32 -19.08 -2.56
CA SER A 323 -2.85 -18.17 -1.52
C SER A 323 -1.32 -18.09 -1.48
N ASN A 324 -0.62 -19.22 -1.56
CA ASN A 324 0.84 -19.25 -1.64
C ASN A 324 1.35 -18.60 -2.95
N LEU A 325 0.63 -18.76 -4.07
CA LEU A 325 0.92 -18.09 -5.33
C LEU A 325 0.70 -16.57 -5.25
N ALA A 326 -0.24 -16.09 -4.41
CA ALA A 326 -0.38 -14.66 -4.15
C ALA A 326 0.88 -14.07 -3.52
N SER A 327 1.56 -14.83 -2.64
CA SER A 327 2.85 -14.41 -2.10
C SER A 327 3.93 -14.28 -3.19
N LEU A 328 3.91 -15.14 -4.21
CA LEU A 328 4.78 -14.98 -5.38
C LEU A 328 4.42 -13.70 -6.17
N GLY A 329 3.14 -13.36 -6.27
CA GLY A 329 2.69 -12.08 -6.83
C GLY A 329 3.27 -10.89 -6.04
N PHE A 330 3.20 -10.91 -4.71
CA PHE A 330 3.81 -9.88 -3.86
C PHE A 330 5.34 -9.85 -3.97
N LEU A 331 5.99 -10.98 -4.21
CA LEU A 331 7.43 -11.01 -4.53
C LEU A 331 7.71 -10.30 -5.86
N CYS A 332 6.92 -10.53 -6.91
CA CYS A 332 7.02 -9.79 -8.17
C CYS A 332 6.82 -8.28 -7.96
N PHE A 333 5.86 -7.89 -7.10
CA PHE A 333 5.63 -6.51 -6.73
C PHE A 333 6.85 -5.90 -6.02
N LEU A 334 7.46 -6.62 -5.08
CA LEU A 334 8.66 -6.18 -4.36
C LEU A 334 9.86 -6.01 -5.30
N ILE A 335 10.10 -6.97 -6.19
CA ILE A 335 11.15 -6.90 -7.22
C ILE A 335 10.90 -5.70 -8.15
N GLY A 336 9.64 -5.51 -8.57
CA GLY A 336 9.23 -4.36 -9.39
C GLY A 336 9.50 -3.02 -8.70
N ARG A 337 9.33 -2.93 -7.38
CA ARG A 337 9.60 -1.72 -6.59
C ARG A 337 11.10 -1.38 -6.56
N PHE A 338 11.96 -2.38 -6.35
CA PHE A 338 13.42 -2.15 -6.36
C PHE A 338 13.94 -1.79 -7.74
N THR A 339 13.56 -2.56 -8.76
CA THR A 339 13.99 -2.32 -10.16
C THR A 339 13.43 -1.00 -10.69
N GLY A 340 12.16 -0.71 -10.40
CA GLY A 340 11.52 0.54 -10.77
C GLY A 340 12.16 1.75 -10.10
N SER A 341 12.56 1.65 -8.84
CA SER A 341 13.32 2.71 -8.15
C SER A 341 14.68 2.96 -8.81
N ALA A 342 15.35 1.94 -9.31
CA ALA A 342 16.59 2.09 -10.07
C ALA A 342 16.35 2.74 -11.44
N ILE A 343 15.25 2.42 -12.12
CA ILE A 343 14.85 3.01 -13.39
C ILE A 343 14.50 4.50 -13.21
N LEU A 344 13.79 4.87 -12.15
CA LEU A 344 13.44 6.26 -11.83
C LEU A 344 14.64 7.17 -11.58
N LYS A 345 15.84 6.62 -11.26
CA LYS A 345 17.07 7.39 -11.19
C LYS A 345 17.60 7.82 -12.57
N LYS A 346 17.24 7.10 -13.63
CA LYS A 346 17.75 7.33 -15.00
C LYS A 346 16.71 7.99 -15.91
N PHE A 347 15.41 7.78 -15.66
CA PHE A 347 14.33 8.24 -16.52
C PHE A 347 13.37 9.15 -15.77
N THR A 348 12.71 10.03 -16.49
CA THR A 348 11.74 10.97 -15.92
C THR A 348 10.52 10.24 -15.35
N PRO A 349 10.08 10.55 -14.10
CA PRO A 349 9.03 9.82 -13.42
C PRO A 349 7.72 9.71 -14.20
N TYR A 350 7.28 10.78 -14.87
CA TYR A 350 6.05 10.79 -15.66
C TYR A 350 6.09 9.82 -16.86
N LYS A 351 7.26 9.68 -17.54
CA LYS A 351 7.42 8.71 -18.63
C LYS A 351 7.39 7.28 -18.11
N VAL A 352 8.11 7.02 -17.01
CA VAL A 352 8.13 5.69 -16.37
C VAL A 352 6.71 5.30 -15.95
N LEU A 353 5.98 6.20 -15.29
CA LEU A 353 4.57 5.99 -14.93
C LEU A 353 3.72 5.65 -16.16
N GLY A 354 3.84 6.46 -17.23
CA GLY A 354 3.09 6.23 -18.47
C GLY A 354 3.35 4.85 -19.08
N TRP A 355 4.62 4.45 -19.22
CA TRP A 355 5.00 3.18 -19.81
C TRP A 355 4.65 1.97 -18.92
N TYR A 356 4.85 2.07 -17.62
CA TYR A 356 4.46 1.02 -16.67
C TYR A 356 2.95 0.79 -16.69
N SER A 357 2.16 1.88 -16.71
CA SER A 357 0.71 1.79 -16.79
C SER A 357 0.23 1.26 -18.15
N ALA A 358 0.87 1.66 -19.25
CA ALA A 358 0.57 1.13 -20.59
C ALA A 358 0.89 -0.37 -20.68
N ALA A 359 1.99 -0.82 -20.07
CA ALA A 359 2.30 -2.25 -19.95
C ALA A 359 1.24 -3.00 -19.13
N ALA A 360 0.80 -2.43 -18.00
CA ALA A 360 -0.29 -3.00 -17.19
C ALA A 360 -1.61 -3.10 -17.98
N VAL A 361 -1.95 -2.10 -18.79
CA VAL A 361 -3.10 -2.15 -19.72
C VAL A 361 -2.97 -3.33 -20.68
N ALA A 362 -1.82 -3.47 -21.35
CA ALA A 362 -1.59 -4.57 -22.29
C ALA A 362 -1.71 -5.94 -21.60
N LEU A 363 -1.15 -6.09 -20.41
CA LEU A 363 -1.24 -7.32 -19.62
C LEU A 363 -2.70 -7.64 -19.23
N CYS A 364 -3.46 -6.65 -18.76
CA CYS A 364 -4.87 -6.83 -18.43
C CYS A 364 -5.72 -7.20 -19.65
N LEU A 365 -5.42 -6.67 -20.84
CA LEU A 365 -6.06 -7.07 -22.09
C LEU A 365 -5.72 -8.52 -22.49
N LEU A 366 -4.49 -8.97 -22.28
CA LEU A 366 -4.09 -10.38 -22.49
C LEU A 366 -4.79 -11.33 -21.50
N ILE A 367 -5.00 -10.90 -20.26
CA ILE A 367 -5.79 -11.65 -19.27
C ILE A 367 -7.26 -11.73 -19.73
N PHE A 368 -7.82 -10.59 -20.15
CA PHE A 368 -9.18 -10.49 -20.69
C PHE A 368 -9.38 -11.42 -21.91
N ALA A 369 -8.36 -11.60 -22.75
CA ALA A 369 -8.39 -12.46 -23.92
C ALA A 369 -8.33 -13.97 -23.62
N LYS A 370 -8.09 -14.38 -22.36
CA LYS A 370 -8.08 -15.79 -21.91
C LYS A 370 -7.06 -16.68 -22.64
N LEU A 371 -5.82 -16.25 -22.72
CA LEU A 371 -4.75 -16.94 -23.41
C LEU A 371 -4.11 -18.08 -22.59
N GLY A 372 -4.85 -18.68 -21.66
CA GLY A 372 -4.40 -19.80 -20.84
C GLY A 372 -3.22 -19.42 -19.92
N TRP A 373 -2.13 -20.19 -19.95
CA TRP A 373 -0.96 -19.96 -19.10
C TRP A 373 -0.28 -18.62 -19.35
N VAL A 374 -0.41 -18.03 -20.55
CA VAL A 374 0.07 -16.67 -20.83
C VAL A 374 -0.68 -15.66 -19.98
N SER A 375 -2.00 -15.79 -19.85
CA SER A 375 -2.79 -14.92 -18.98
C SER A 375 -2.38 -15.06 -17.51
N VAL A 376 -2.07 -16.26 -17.05
CA VAL A 376 -1.56 -16.51 -15.69
C VAL A 376 -0.25 -15.76 -15.47
N ALA A 377 0.71 -15.85 -16.39
CA ALA A 377 1.97 -15.09 -16.32
C ALA A 377 1.71 -13.57 -16.33
N CYS A 378 0.75 -13.09 -17.11
CA CYS A 378 0.36 -11.68 -17.17
C CYS A 378 -0.16 -11.18 -15.83
N VAL A 379 -0.88 -11.99 -15.04
CA VAL A 379 -1.32 -11.59 -13.68
C VAL A 379 -0.11 -11.29 -12.80
N PHE A 380 0.91 -12.14 -12.76
CA PHE A 380 2.13 -11.90 -11.98
C PHE A 380 2.91 -10.67 -12.47
N LEU A 381 3.02 -10.49 -13.78
CA LEU A 381 3.68 -9.33 -14.36
C LEU A 381 2.93 -8.04 -14.06
N THR A 382 1.60 -8.09 -13.90
CA THR A 382 0.81 -6.91 -13.50
C THR A 382 1.23 -6.43 -12.10
N TYR A 383 1.50 -7.35 -11.15
CA TYR A 383 2.05 -6.99 -9.83
C TYR A 383 3.38 -6.24 -9.95
N PHE A 384 4.26 -6.70 -10.85
CA PHE A 384 5.54 -6.04 -11.10
C PHE A 384 5.37 -4.58 -11.57
N PHE A 385 4.53 -4.36 -12.60
CA PHE A 385 4.34 -3.02 -13.17
C PHE A 385 3.53 -2.09 -12.24
N MET A 386 2.64 -2.60 -11.40
CA MET A 386 1.91 -1.78 -10.42
C MET A 386 2.83 -1.20 -9.32
N SER A 387 3.95 -1.80 -9.04
CA SER A 387 4.75 -1.61 -7.81
C SER A 387 5.21 -0.18 -7.53
N ILE A 388 5.49 0.63 -8.58
CA ILE A 388 5.98 2.00 -8.45
C ILE A 388 4.93 3.07 -8.71
N MET A 389 3.72 2.69 -9.14
CA MET A 389 2.72 3.65 -9.59
C MET A 389 2.27 4.55 -8.44
N PHE A 390 1.97 3.98 -7.26
CA PHE A 390 1.53 4.73 -6.09
C PHE A 390 2.47 5.89 -5.73
N PRO A 391 3.75 5.64 -5.41
CA PRO A 391 4.67 6.69 -5.01
C PRO A 391 4.97 7.67 -6.15
N THR A 392 4.91 7.22 -7.40
CA THR A 392 5.17 8.10 -8.55
C THR A 392 4.00 9.05 -8.80
N ILE A 393 2.75 8.58 -8.73
CA ILE A 393 1.55 9.44 -8.85
C ILE A 393 1.56 10.47 -7.71
N PHE A 394 1.85 10.01 -6.48
CA PHE A 394 1.93 10.87 -5.31
C PHE A 394 2.96 12.01 -5.51
N ALA A 395 4.18 11.66 -5.88
CA ALA A 395 5.27 12.62 -6.10
C ALA A 395 4.95 13.63 -7.22
N LEU A 396 4.37 13.16 -8.34
CA LEU A 396 3.95 13.99 -9.45
C LEU A 396 2.77 14.92 -9.09
N GLY A 397 1.88 14.46 -8.19
CA GLY A 397 0.73 15.21 -7.75
C GLY A 397 1.07 16.39 -6.84
N ILE A 398 2.04 16.23 -5.95
CA ILE A 398 2.47 17.30 -5.01
C ILE A 398 3.54 18.22 -5.61
N PHE A 399 4.04 17.92 -6.81
CA PHE A 399 5.11 18.68 -7.44
C PHE A 399 4.72 20.16 -7.63
N GLY A 400 5.60 21.08 -7.22
CA GLY A 400 5.42 22.52 -7.41
C GLY A 400 4.43 23.20 -6.47
N LEU A 401 3.78 22.47 -5.54
CA LEU A 401 2.77 23.03 -4.64
C LEU A 401 3.36 23.71 -3.37
N GLY A 402 4.68 23.67 -3.18
CA GLY A 402 5.35 24.36 -2.06
C GLY A 402 4.75 23.99 -0.70
N GLN A 403 4.41 24.99 0.11
CA GLN A 403 3.80 24.80 1.43
C GLN A 403 2.42 24.10 1.37
N SER A 404 1.70 24.21 0.27
CA SER A 404 0.42 23.51 0.07
C SER A 404 0.56 22.02 -0.21
N ALA A 405 1.80 21.51 -0.44
CA ALA A 405 2.06 20.11 -0.71
C ALA A 405 1.57 19.19 0.41
N LYS A 406 1.65 19.60 1.69
CA LYS A 406 1.18 18.84 2.83
C LYS A 406 -0.34 18.64 2.79
N LYS A 407 -1.11 19.70 2.58
CA LYS A 407 -2.57 19.64 2.41
C LYS A 407 -2.95 18.81 1.16
N ALA A 408 -2.22 18.97 0.07
CA ALA A 408 -2.41 18.21 -1.15
C ALA A 408 -2.17 16.70 -0.94
N SER A 409 -1.15 16.34 -0.15
CA SER A 409 -0.85 14.95 0.21
C SER A 409 -2.04 14.25 0.87
N SER A 410 -2.74 14.93 1.78
CA SER A 410 -3.92 14.36 2.46
C SER A 410 -5.02 13.96 1.47
N PHE A 411 -5.28 14.76 0.43
CA PHE A 411 -6.27 14.41 -0.58
C PHE A 411 -5.83 13.24 -1.47
N ILE A 412 -4.53 13.14 -1.78
CA ILE A 412 -4.00 11.99 -2.53
C ILE A 412 -4.10 10.71 -1.69
N VAL A 413 -3.85 10.81 -0.38
CA VAL A 413 -4.04 9.67 0.55
C VAL A 413 -5.52 9.31 0.68
N MET A 414 -6.43 10.28 0.78
CA MET A 414 -7.87 9.99 0.78
C MET A 414 -8.35 9.28 -0.49
N ALA A 415 -7.67 9.47 -1.62
CA ALA A 415 -7.97 8.79 -2.88
C ALA A 415 -7.75 7.26 -2.81
N ILE A 416 -7.08 6.74 -1.77
CA ILE A 416 -6.96 5.30 -1.47
C ILE A 416 -8.35 4.63 -1.36
N MET A 417 -9.40 5.41 -1.05
CA MET A 417 -10.80 4.96 -1.07
C MET A 417 -11.24 4.34 -2.41
N GLY A 418 -10.51 4.54 -3.51
CA GLY A 418 -10.73 3.83 -4.77
C GLY A 418 -10.75 2.32 -4.61
N GLY A 419 -9.94 1.78 -3.71
CA GLY A 419 -9.92 0.36 -3.36
C GLY A 419 -11.20 -0.18 -2.70
N ALA A 420 -12.06 0.69 -2.18
CA ALA A 420 -13.35 0.32 -1.64
C ALA A 420 -14.43 0.12 -2.73
N VAL A 421 -14.37 0.89 -3.80
CA VAL A 421 -15.49 1.03 -4.74
C VAL A 421 -15.35 0.11 -5.95
N LEU A 422 -14.24 0.18 -6.65
CA LEU A 422 -14.11 -0.48 -7.94
C LEU A 422 -13.87 -2.00 -7.88
N PRO A 423 -13.28 -2.61 -6.85
CA PRO A 423 -13.28 -4.06 -6.72
C PRO A 423 -14.69 -4.65 -6.76
N LYS A 424 -15.67 -3.96 -6.17
CA LYS A 424 -17.09 -4.36 -6.25
C LYS A 424 -17.63 -4.33 -7.68
N VAL A 425 -17.25 -3.32 -8.47
CA VAL A 425 -17.60 -3.23 -9.89
C VAL A 425 -16.94 -4.37 -10.68
N MET A 426 -15.65 -4.64 -10.41
CA MET A 426 -14.93 -5.75 -11.03
C MET A 426 -15.58 -7.10 -10.67
N GLY A 427 -15.98 -7.30 -9.41
CA GLY A 427 -16.70 -8.47 -8.94
C GLY A 427 -18.06 -8.64 -9.65
N ALA A 428 -18.83 -7.56 -9.79
CA ALA A 428 -20.13 -7.60 -10.48
C ALA A 428 -20.00 -7.97 -11.97
N VAL A 429 -18.94 -7.47 -12.65
CA VAL A 429 -18.63 -7.88 -14.03
C VAL A 429 -18.24 -9.37 -14.07
N ALA A 430 -17.41 -9.79 -13.11
CA ALA A 430 -16.95 -11.18 -13.02
C ALA A 430 -18.10 -12.16 -12.71
N ASP A 431 -19.05 -11.80 -11.86
CA ASP A 431 -20.22 -12.61 -11.53
C ASP A 431 -21.16 -12.78 -12.75
N ARG A 432 -21.25 -11.75 -13.60
CA ARG A 432 -22.12 -11.78 -14.78
C ARG A 432 -21.52 -12.54 -15.97
N TYR A 433 -20.21 -12.50 -16.12
CA TYR A 433 -19.51 -13.09 -17.28
C TYR A 433 -18.49 -14.13 -16.82
N ASP A 434 -17.36 -13.69 -16.32
CA ASP A 434 -16.28 -14.44 -15.69
C ASP A 434 -15.18 -13.48 -15.19
N LEU A 435 -14.27 -14.00 -14.39
CA LEU A 435 -13.24 -13.19 -13.75
C LEU A 435 -12.23 -12.59 -14.75
N SER A 436 -11.91 -13.29 -15.84
CA SER A 436 -11.04 -12.72 -16.88
C SER A 436 -11.67 -11.48 -17.53
N ARG A 437 -13.00 -11.49 -17.72
CA ARG A 437 -13.77 -10.32 -18.21
C ARG A 437 -13.81 -9.20 -17.19
N GLY A 438 -13.75 -9.50 -15.90
CA GLY A 438 -13.62 -8.52 -14.82
C GLY A 438 -12.38 -7.63 -14.95
N PHE A 439 -11.31 -8.10 -15.61
CA PHE A 439 -10.09 -7.32 -15.85
C PHE A 439 -10.26 -6.11 -16.76
N ILE A 440 -11.45 -5.92 -17.39
CA ILE A 440 -11.77 -4.67 -18.10
C ILE A 440 -11.73 -3.47 -17.14
N VAL A 441 -12.11 -3.63 -15.88
CA VAL A 441 -12.11 -2.55 -14.87
C VAL A 441 -10.69 -2.07 -14.58
N PRO A 442 -9.72 -2.92 -14.19
CA PRO A 442 -8.32 -2.51 -14.07
C PRO A 442 -7.73 -1.95 -15.36
N THR A 443 -8.12 -2.50 -16.53
CA THR A 443 -7.66 -2.00 -17.84
C THR A 443 -8.00 -0.52 -18.03
N LEU A 444 -9.25 -0.13 -17.75
CA LEU A 444 -9.69 1.27 -17.84
C LEU A 444 -8.99 2.17 -16.84
N CYS A 445 -8.80 1.67 -15.60
CA CYS A 445 -8.08 2.38 -14.55
C CYS A 445 -6.63 2.67 -14.95
N PHE A 446 -5.88 1.66 -15.37
CA PHE A 446 -4.50 1.83 -15.82
C PHE A 446 -4.40 2.66 -17.09
N GLY A 447 -5.41 2.61 -17.97
CA GLY A 447 -5.52 3.49 -19.14
C GLY A 447 -5.54 4.95 -18.75
N PHE A 448 -6.31 5.31 -17.71
CA PHE A 448 -6.31 6.67 -17.19
C PHE A 448 -4.98 7.05 -16.54
N VAL A 449 -4.35 6.13 -15.77
CA VAL A 449 -3.03 6.39 -15.16
C VAL A 449 -1.96 6.60 -16.23
N ALA A 450 -1.99 5.82 -17.32
CA ALA A 450 -1.10 6.02 -18.47
C ALA A 450 -1.32 7.38 -19.12
N PHE A 451 -2.58 7.76 -19.36
CA PHE A 451 -2.96 9.08 -19.86
C PHE A 451 -2.41 10.20 -18.95
N TYR A 452 -2.62 10.12 -17.64
CA TYR A 452 -2.08 11.07 -16.68
C TYR A 452 -0.54 11.15 -16.77
N GLY A 453 0.18 10.03 -16.79
CA GLY A 453 1.62 9.99 -16.94
C GLY A 453 2.12 10.73 -18.19
N PHE A 454 1.56 10.42 -19.36
CA PHE A 454 1.97 11.05 -20.61
C PHE A 454 1.54 12.52 -20.74
N MET A 455 0.41 12.90 -20.15
CA MET A 455 -0.10 14.29 -20.19
C MET A 455 0.52 15.19 -19.12
N TRP A 456 1.16 14.63 -18.08
CA TRP A 456 1.71 15.38 -16.96
C TRP A 456 2.58 16.59 -17.37
N PRO A 457 3.49 16.50 -18.37
CA PRO A 457 4.29 17.68 -18.78
C PRO A 457 3.47 18.85 -19.29
N ARG A 458 2.29 18.58 -19.87
CA ARG A 458 1.36 19.63 -20.32
C ARG A 458 0.57 20.22 -19.17
N LEU A 459 0.20 19.39 -18.19
CA LEU A 459 -0.56 19.78 -17.02
C LEU A 459 0.28 20.59 -16.03
N SER A 460 1.58 20.28 -15.89
CA SER A 460 2.51 20.98 -15.00
C SER A 460 3.12 22.25 -15.61
N LYS A 461 3.12 22.41 -16.93
CA LYS A 461 3.64 23.62 -17.63
C LYS A 461 2.84 24.89 -17.35
N ALA A 462 1.63 24.77 -16.86
CA ALA A 462 0.84 25.94 -16.44
C ALA A 462 1.45 26.68 -15.23
N GLU A 463 2.57 26.18 -14.64
CA GLU A 463 3.20 26.71 -13.44
C GLU A 463 4.61 27.31 -13.65
N GLY A 464 5.02 27.55 -14.89
CA GLY A 464 6.30 28.19 -15.18
C GLY A 464 7.50 27.24 -15.03
N THR A 465 8.23 27.20 -16.07
CA THR A 465 9.46 26.45 -16.35
C THR A 465 10.39 26.27 -15.15
N VAL A 466 10.35 25.10 -14.49
CA VAL A 466 11.51 24.62 -13.74
C VAL A 466 12.14 23.51 -14.56
N THR A 467 13.15 23.88 -15.31
CA THR A 467 14.12 22.94 -15.87
C THR A 467 14.78 22.23 -14.69
N VAL A 468 14.47 20.96 -14.52
CA VAL A 468 15.31 20.07 -13.72
C VAL A 468 16.64 19.99 -14.47
N SER A 469 17.62 20.77 -14.02
CA SER A 469 18.99 20.62 -14.49
C SER A 469 19.46 19.24 -14.07
N THR A 470 19.60 18.35 -15.02
CA THR A 470 20.44 17.17 -14.90
C THR A 470 21.89 17.66 -14.88
N SER A 471 22.32 18.24 -13.77
CA SER A 471 23.74 18.41 -13.52
C SER A 471 24.31 17.05 -13.14
N GLY A 472 24.64 16.27 -14.15
CA GLY A 472 25.62 15.22 -14.05
C GLY A 472 26.95 15.87 -13.72
N GLY A 473 27.42 15.79 -12.48
CA GLY A 473 28.79 16.00 -12.10
C GLY A 473 29.60 14.76 -12.47
N HIS A 474 30.64 14.98 -13.22
CA HIS A 474 31.73 14.04 -13.46
C HIS A 474 32.39 13.55 -12.17
#